data_f418f2c940d75ce98dc3bdfc196939a3
#
_entry.id   f418f2c940d75ce98dc3bdfc196939a3
#
_cell.length_a   1.000
_cell.length_b   1.000
_cell.length_c   1.000
_cell.angle_alpha   90.00
_cell.angle_beta   90.00
_cell.angle_gamma   90.00
#
_symmetry.space_group_name_H-M   'P 1'
#
loop_
_entity.id
_entity.type
_entity.pdbx_description
1 polymer ?
#
loop_
_entity_poly.entity_id
_entity_poly.type
_entity_poly.pdbx_seq_one_letter_code
_entity_poly.pdbx_strand_id
1 'polypeptide(L)'
;MRIFVPILALALLAGCSSTKKLAESLDTRQNSGACPAAGSLYDAARIVDFASGSQDENIYTNIAYTGEITDVRTFCRYTADHPLEAEVEVDFAFGKGPAAAGASHDFGYWVAVTRRSGKVLAKEHYTVQAAFKSGSKLAGTTERVNRITIPRADETIAGSNFEIIVGFDLSDEQLAFNREGKRFRLDAGQ
;
A
#
# COMPACT_ATOMS: atom_id res chain seq x y z
N MET A 1 -32.91 -66.11 44.39
CA MET A 1 -32.76 -65.53 43.06
C MET A 1 -32.33 -64.07 43.24
N ARG A 2 -30.99 -63.80 43.19
CA ARG A 2 -30.41 -62.49 43.51
C ARG A 2 -30.01 -61.88 42.22
N ILE A 3 -30.62 -60.73 41.89
CA ILE A 3 -30.33 -59.95 40.69
C ILE A 3 -29.22 -58.99 41.03
N PHE A 4 -28.04 -59.21 40.43
CA PHE A 4 -26.94 -58.21 40.43
C PHE A 4 -27.13 -57.20 39.32
N VAL A 5 -27.25 -55.94 39.69
CA VAL A 5 -27.22 -54.81 38.77
C VAL A 5 -25.80 -54.26 38.75
N PRO A 6 -25.08 -54.23 37.61
CA PRO A 6 -23.81 -53.55 37.57
C PRO A 6 -24.02 -52.04 37.41
N ILE A 7 -23.47 -51.29 38.36
CA ILE A 7 -23.34 -49.83 38.27
C ILE A 7 -22.27 -49.49 37.26
N LEU A 8 -22.69 -49.00 36.10
CA LEU A 8 -21.77 -48.44 35.09
C LEU A 8 -21.42 -47.01 35.54
N ALA A 9 -20.23 -46.84 36.09
CA ALA A 9 -19.70 -45.52 36.45
C ALA A 9 -19.31 -44.78 35.18
N LEU A 10 -20.05 -43.71 34.89
CA LEU A 10 -19.76 -42.76 33.81
C LEU A 10 -18.58 -41.86 34.21
N ALA A 11 -17.39 -42.16 33.72
CA ALA A 11 -16.26 -41.26 33.85
C ALA A 11 -16.39 -40.20 32.71
N LEU A 12 -17.12 -39.13 33.04
CA LEU A 12 -17.15 -37.91 32.24
C LEU A 12 -16.08 -36.93 32.76
N LEU A 13 -15.30 -36.41 31.80
CA LEU A 13 -14.78 -35.05 31.84
C LEU A 13 -13.37 -34.81 32.31
N ALA A 14 -12.56 -34.64 31.34
CA ALA A 14 -11.53 -33.58 31.35
C ALA A 14 -11.18 -33.23 29.89
N GLY A 15 -12.04 -32.46 29.23
CA GLY A 15 -11.85 -32.07 27.84
C GLY A 15 -12.29 -30.65 27.48
N CYS A 16 -12.39 -29.74 28.47
CA CYS A 16 -12.96 -28.41 28.24
C CYS A 16 -11.96 -27.32 27.85
N SER A 17 -10.65 -27.58 27.82
CA SER A 17 -9.66 -26.55 27.44
C SER A 17 -9.31 -26.54 25.97
N SER A 18 -9.45 -27.67 25.28
CA SER A 18 -9.09 -27.79 23.87
C SER A 18 -10.14 -27.20 22.92
N THR A 19 -11.42 -27.27 23.31
CA THR A 19 -12.51 -26.72 22.47
C THR A 19 -12.57 -25.21 22.48
N LYS A 20 -12.17 -24.54 23.57
CA LYS A 20 -12.06 -23.07 23.60
C LYS A 20 -11.01 -22.56 22.64
N LYS A 21 -9.82 -23.15 22.66
CA LYS A 21 -8.73 -22.76 21.74
C LYS A 21 -9.10 -23.01 20.27
N LEU A 22 -9.85 -24.08 20.00
CA LEU A 22 -10.31 -24.36 18.63
C LEU A 22 -11.42 -23.39 18.20
N ALA A 23 -12.32 -23.02 19.11
CA ALA A 23 -13.34 -22.02 18.85
C ALA A 23 -12.77 -20.62 18.67
N GLU A 24 -11.76 -20.23 19.45
CA GLU A 24 -11.00 -18.98 19.28
C GLU A 24 -10.24 -18.93 17.96
N SER A 25 -9.67 -20.05 17.50
CA SER A 25 -8.98 -20.09 16.21
C SER A 25 -9.93 -20.09 14.99
N LEU A 26 -11.20 -20.40 15.21
CA LEU A 26 -12.25 -20.39 14.18
C LEU A 26 -13.14 -19.14 14.24
N ASP A 27 -13.01 -18.33 15.28
CA ASP A 27 -13.79 -17.10 15.42
C ASP A 27 -13.15 -15.96 14.64
N THR A 28 -13.45 -15.93 13.36
CA THR A 28 -13.06 -14.84 12.44
C THR A 28 -13.71 -13.49 12.78
N ARG A 29 -14.65 -13.45 13.75
CA ARG A 29 -15.37 -12.23 14.15
C ARG A 29 -14.60 -11.38 15.15
N GLN A 30 -13.69 -11.95 15.93
CA GLN A 30 -12.95 -11.20 16.96
C GLN A 30 -11.93 -10.21 16.42
N ASN A 31 -11.65 -10.25 15.12
CA ASN A 31 -10.58 -9.46 14.52
C ASN A 31 -10.98 -8.73 13.23
N SER A 32 -12.25 -8.49 12.97
CA SER A 32 -12.71 -7.74 11.81
C SER A 32 -12.77 -6.24 12.13
N GLY A 33 -11.62 -5.60 12.14
CA GLY A 33 -11.53 -4.14 12.14
C GLY A 33 -11.38 -3.59 10.72
N ALA A 34 -11.63 -2.29 10.55
CA ALA A 34 -11.34 -1.63 9.29
C ALA A 34 -9.83 -1.61 9.02
N CYS A 35 -9.42 -1.87 7.78
CA CYS A 35 -8.03 -1.67 7.36
C CYS A 35 -7.64 -0.18 7.45
N PRO A 36 -6.34 0.12 7.52
CA PRO A 36 -5.85 1.49 7.36
C PRO A 36 -6.38 2.11 6.08
N ALA A 37 -6.76 3.37 6.12
CA ALA A 37 -7.01 4.11 4.90
C ALA A 37 -5.71 4.22 4.10
N ALA A 38 -5.79 4.11 2.78
CA ALA A 38 -4.63 4.26 1.92
C ALA A 38 -4.89 5.33 0.86
N GLY A 39 -3.82 5.99 0.44
CA GLY A 39 -3.88 7.02 -0.58
C GLY A 39 -2.52 7.62 -0.88
N SER A 40 -2.49 8.52 -1.86
CA SER A 40 -1.31 9.29 -2.20
C SER A 40 -1.43 10.73 -1.73
N LEU A 41 -0.29 11.36 -1.38
CA LEU A 41 -0.26 12.81 -1.15
C LEU A 41 -0.37 13.53 -2.48
N TYR A 42 -1.23 14.54 -2.53
CA TYR A 42 -1.49 15.32 -3.73
C TYR A 42 -0.22 15.84 -4.42
N ASP A 43 0.72 16.41 -3.63
CA ASP A 43 1.97 16.97 -4.14
C ASP A 43 3.01 15.91 -4.54
N ALA A 44 2.86 14.67 -4.04
CA ALA A 44 3.77 13.56 -4.31
C ALA A 44 3.13 12.45 -5.17
N ALA A 45 1.88 12.63 -5.62
CA ALA A 45 1.19 11.67 -6.45
C ALA A 45 1.66 11.69 -7.92
N ARG A 46 2.47 12.67 -8.30
CA ARG A 46 2.96 12.85 -9.67
C ARG A 46 4.44 13.18 -9.69
N ILE A 47 5.08 12.79 -10.78
CA ILE A 47 6.47 13.12 -11.07
C ILE A 47 6.61 13.47 -12.54
N VAL A 48 7.43 14.47 -12.82
CA VAL A 48 7.83 14.85 -14.19
C VAL A 48 9.35 14.91 -14.23
N ASP A 49 9.94 14.09 -15.09
CA ASP A 49 11.36 14.10 -15.37
C ASP A 49 11.63 14.82 -16.69
N PHE A 50 12.46 15.85 -16.62
CA PHE A 50 12.93 16.59 -17.77
C PHE A 50 14.28 16.02 -18.25
N ALA A 51 14.56 16.14 -19.53
CA ALA A 51 15.89 15.81 -20.04
C ALA A 51 16.96 16.68 -19.39
N SER A 52 18.14 16.13 -19.16
CA SER A 52 19.25 16.79 -18.46
C SER A 52 19.53 18.20 -19.02
N GLY A 53 19.60 19.18 -18.16
CA GLY A 53 19.94 20.57 -18.47
C GLY A 53 18.76 21.47 -18.83
N SER A 54 17.53 21.01 -18.75
CA SER A 54 16.34 21.75 -19.19
C SER A 54 15.41 22.22 -18.06
N GLN A 55 15.85 22.22 -16.82
CA GLN A 55 15.00 22.57 -15.66
C GLN A 55 14.51 24.03 -15.69
N ASP A 56 15.27 24.94 -16.32
CA ASP A 56 14.88 26.36 -16.45
C ASP A 56 13.78 26.59 -17.50
N GLU A 57 13.52 25.59 -18.34
CA GLU A 57 12.51 25.67 -19.39
C GLU A 57 11.52 24.51 -19.22
N ASN A 58 10.55 24.66 -18.33
CA ASN A 58 9.45 23.71 -18.08
C ASN A 58 8.49 23.63 -19.29
N ILE A 59 9.05 23.29 -20.46
CA ILE A 59 8.29 23.15 -21.69
C ILE A 59 8.09 21.69 -22.06
N TYR A 60 6.99 21.42 -22.73
CA TYR A 60 6.57 20.07 -23.11
C TYR A 60 7.65 19.29 -23.88
N THR A 61 8.40 19.96 -24.76
CA THR A 61 9.44 19.33 -25.57
C THR A 61 10.60 18.75 -24.76
N ASN A 62 10.80 19.22 -23.53
CA ASN A 62 11.88 18.78 -22.63
C ASN A 62 11.47 17.66 -21.69
N ILE A 63 10.18 17.27 -21.69
CA ILE A 63 9.73 16.17 -20.87
C ILE A 63 10.30 14.85 -21.39
N ALA A 64 11.01 14.14 -20.53
CA ALA A 64 11.46 12.78 -20.79
C ALA A 64 10.40 11.77 -20.37
N TYR A 65 10.05 11.75 -19.09
CA TYR A 65 9.08 10.81 -18.56
C TYR A 65 8.15 11.47 -17.53
N THR A 66 6.96 10.91 -17.39
CA THR A 66 6.01 11.30 -16.34
C THR A 66 5.47 10.08 -15.63
N GLY A 67 5.15 10.23 -14.35
CA GLY A 67 4.49 9.20 -13.56
C GLY A 67 3.33 9.78 -12.76
N GLU A 68 2.29 8.98 -12.58
CA GLU A 68 1.14 9.28 -11.73
C GLU A 68 0.74 8.04 -10.93
N ILE A 69 0.53 8.20 -9.63
CA ILE A 69 -0.13 7.21 -8.77
C ILE A 69 -1.63 7.41 -8.97
N THR A 70 -2.28 6.43 -9.59
CA THR A 70 -3.70 6.54 -9.98
C THR A 70 -4.64 5.94 -8.96
N ASP A 71 -4.18 4.92 -8.22
CA ASP A 71 -4.95 4.31 -7.14
C ASP A 71 -4.04 3.67 -6.09
N VAL A 72 -4.51 3.60 -4.84
CA VAL A 72 -3.83 2.94 -3.73
C VAL A 72 -4.86 2.16 -2.92
N ARG A 73 -4.70 0.85 -2.85
CA ARG A 73 -5.60 -0.06 -2.13
C ARG A 73 -4.87 -0.79 -1.02
N THR A 74 -5.55 -0.97 0.10
CA THR A 74 -5.02 -1.70 1.25
C THR A 74 -5.83 -2.95 1.51
N PHE A 75 -5.12 -4.04 1.74
CA PHE A 75 -5.65 -5.28 2.30
C PHE A 75 -4.99 -5.52 3.64
N CYS A 76 -5.73 -5.99 4.63
CA CYS A 76 -5.14 -6.24 5.94
C CYS A 76 -5.69 -7.49 6.60
N ARG A 77 -4.88 -8.06 7.49
CA ARG A 77 -5.24 -9.21 8.31
C ARG A 77 -5.05 -8.87 9.78
N TYR A 78 -6.08 -9.15 10.53
CA TYR A 78 -6.06 -9.10 11.98
C TYR A 78 -5.80 -10.49 12.54
N THR A 79 -4.95 -10.60 13.55
CA THR A 79 -4.66 -11.86 14.24
C THR A 79 -4.55 -11.57 15.73
N ALA A 80 -5.62 -11.77 16.47
CA ALA A 80 -5.69 -11.55 17.92
C ALA A 80 -5.01 -10.23 18.37
N ASP A 81 -4.12 -10.29 19.35
CA ASP A 81 -3.34 -9.18 19.89
C ASP A 81 -2.07 -8.86 19.07
N HIS A 82 -1.81 -9.61 18.00
CA HIS A 82 -0.65 -9.40 17.14
C HIS A 82 -0.71 -8.06 16.38
N PRO A 83 0.44 -7.57 15.90
CA PRO A 83 0.47 -6.46 14.96
C PRO A 83 -0.46 -6.69 13.76
N LEU A 84 -1.01 -5.61 13.24
CA LEU A 84 -1.79 -5.68 12.01
C LEU A 84 -0.85 -5.92 10.83
N GLU A 85 -1.12 -6.95 10.04
CA GLU A 85 -0.42 -7.18 8.78
C GLU A 85 -1.22 -6.56 7.64
N ALA A 86 -0.56 -5.72 6.87
CA ALA A 86 -1.14 -5.06 5.72
C ALA A 86 -0.36 -5.35 4.44
N GLU A 87 -1.06 -5.26 3.34
CA GLU A 87 -0.55 -5.30 1.96
C GLU A 87 -1.12 -4.09 1.25
N VAL A 88 -0.31 -3.44 0.41
CA VAL A 88 -0.72 -2.29 -0.39
C VAL A 88 -0.52 -2.61 -1.85
N GLU A 89 -1.55 -2.39 -2.65
CA GLU A 89 -1.46 -2.33 -4.10
C GLU A 89 -1.45 -0.87 -4.54
N VAL A 90 -0.51 -0.53 -5.41
CA VAL A 90 -0.35 0.81 -5.98
C VAL A 90 -0.43 0.70 -7.49
N ASP A 91 -1.39 1.39 -8.08
CA ASP A 91 -1.51 1.50 -9.53
C ASP A 91 -0.79 2.74 -10.03
N PHE A 92 0.08 2.54 -11.00
CA PHE A 92 0.86 3.58 -11.64
C PHE A 92 0.47 3.72 -13.11
N ALA A 93 0.40 4.97 -13.57
CA ALA A 93 0.35 5.32 -14.97
C ALA A 93 1.59 6.14 -15.34
N PHE A 94 2.18 5.84 -16.50
CA PHE A 94 3.40 6.48 -16.96
C PHE A 94 3.24 7.05 -18.37
N GLY A 95 3.88 8.20 -18.60
CA GLY A 95 3.94 8.84 -19.89
C GLY A 95 5.37 8.95 -20.39
N LYS A 96 5.54 8.79 -21.71
CA LYS A 96 6.79 8.98 -22.42
C LYS A 96 6.73 10.27 -23.22
N GLY A 97 7.55 11.24 -22.82
CA GLY A 97 7.61 12.54 -23.44
C GLY A 97 8.50 12.60 -24.70
N PRO A 98 8.56 13.76 -25.36
CA PRO A 98 9.36 13.94 -26.57
C PRO A 98 10.87 13.75 -26.36
N ALA A 99 11.38 14.11 -25.18
CA ALA A 99 12.81 14.01 -24.84
C ALA A 99 13.23 12.65 -24.27
N ALA A 100 12.34 11.66 -24.26
CA ALA A 100 12.65 10.35 -23.69
C ALA A 100 13.70 9.59 -24.51
N ALA A 101 14.74 9.13 -23.85
CA ALA A 101 15.86 8.44 -24.48
C ALA A 101 15.67 6.92 -24.64
N GLY A 102 14.76 6.29 -23.89
CA GLY A 102 14.62 4.83 -23.81
C GLY A 102 13.19 4.31 -23.87
N ALA A 103 13.06 2.97 -23.88
CA ALA A 103 11.79 2.27 -23.81
C ALA A 103 11.38 1.94 -22.37
N SER A 104 12.24 2.21 -21.38
CA SER A 104 11.96 2.03 -19.97
C SER A 104 12.58 3.15 -19.15
N HIS A 105 12.01 3.38 -17.95
CA HIS A 105 12.52 4.33 -16.98
C HIS A 105 12.12 3.86 -15.58
N ASP A 106 13.02 4.05 -14.62
CA ASP A 106 12.77 3.65 -13.22
C ASP A 106 12.43 4.88 -12.38
N PHE A 107 11.32 4.80 -11.66
CA PHE A 107 10.88 5.83 -10.72
C PHE A 107 11.03 5.34 -9.29
N GLY A 108 11.65 6.16 -8.43
CA GLY A 108 11.60 5.96 -6.98
C GLY A 108 10.23 6.34 -6.41
N TYR A 109 9.75 5.55 -5.47
CA TYR A 109 8.55 5.87 -4.69
C TYR A 109 8.71 5.38 -3.26
N TRP A 110 7.89 5.88 -2.36
CA TRP A 110 7.90 5.50 -0.96
C TRP A 110 6.51 5.12 -0.47
N VAL A 111 6.49 4.24 0.53
CA VAL A 111 5.29 3.87 1.29
C VAL A 111 5.55 4.21 2.75
N ALA A 112 4.65 4.97 3.36
CA ALA A 112 4.74 5.35 4.76
C ALA A 112 3.50 4.89 5.53
N VAL A 113 3.74 4.36 6.73
CA VAL A 113 2.69 4.10 7.71
C VAL A 113 2.66 5.27 8.69
N THR A 114 1.49 5.87 8.84
CA THR A 114 1.31 7.00 9.76
C THR A 114 0.16 6.73 10.73
N ARG A 115 0.14 7.45 11.84
CA ARG A 115 -1.07 7.61 12.63
C ARG A 115 -1.93 8.71 12.01
N ARG A 116 -3.24 8.69 12.25
CA ARG A 116 -4.15 9.78 11.85
C ARG A 116 -3.73 11.18 12.35
N SER A 117 -2.93 11.23 13.39
CA SER A 117 -2.33 12.49 13.88
C SER A 117 -1.18 13.01 13.00
N GLY A 118 -0.85 12.34 11.91
CA GLY A 118 0.27 12.68 11.03
C GLY A 118 1.63 12.15 11.48
N LYS A 119 1.72 11.44 12.62
CA LYS A 119 2.99 10.87 13.07
C LYS A 119 3.40 9.70 12.17
N VAL A 120 4.53 9.82 11.48
CA VAL A 120 5.14 8.75 10.71
C VAL A 120 5.69 7.68 11.66
N LEU A 121 5.32 6.42 11.43
CA LEU A 121 5.76 5.25 12.18
C LEU A 121 6.85 4.48 11.44
N ALA A 122 6.69 4.34 10.12
CA ALA A 122 7.63 3.70 9.22
C ALA A 122 7.55 4.36 7.85
N LYS A 123 8.66 4.38 7.12
CA LYS A 123 8.73 4.81 5.72
C LYS A 123 9.79 3.98 5.01
N GLU A 124 9.43 3.39 3.89
CA GLU A 124 10.33 2.58 3.07
C GLU A 124 10.29 3.06 1.61
N HIS A 125 11.40 2.92 0.92
CA HIS A 125 11.59 3.35 -0.45
C HIS A 125 11.69 2.15 -1.39
N TYR A 126 11.09 2.30 -2.56
CA TYR A 126 10.97 1.27 -3.58
C TYR A 126 11.26 1.87 -4.97
N THR A 127 11.40 1.02 -5.95
CA THR A 127 11.53 1.42 -7.35
C THR A 127 10.47 0.72 -8.18
N VAL A 128 9.81 1.46 -9.06
CA VAL A 128 8.88 0.95 -10.06
C VAL A 128 9.38 1.24 -11.45
N GLN A 129 9.34 0.25 -12.33
CA GLN A 129 9.79 0.41 -13.72
C GLN A 129 8.60 0.72 -14.65
N ALA A 130 8.71 1.84 -15.35
CA ALA A 130 7.85 2.15 -16.49
C ALA A 130 8.42 1.49 -17.75
N ALA A 131 7.73 0.48 -18.29
CA ALA A 131 8.13 -0.22 -19.51
C ALA A 131 7.15 0.11 -20.65
N PHE A 132 7.63 0.80 -21.69
CA PHE A 132 6.81 1.25 -22.80
C PHE A 132 6.90 0.26 -23.98
N LYS A 133 5.76 -0.23 -24.43
CA LYS A 133 5.68 -1.06 -25.63
C LYS A 133 6.08 -0.25 -26.87
N SER A 134 6.59 -0.92 -27.88
CA SER A 134 6.94 -0.28 -29.14
C SER A 134 5.75 0.49 -29.73
N GLY A 135 5.98 1.77 -30.04
CA GLY A 135 4.94 2.66 -30.55
C GLY A 135 3.99 3.26 -29.49
N SER A 136 4.07 2.81 -28.23
CA SER A 136 3.26 3.39 -27.15
C SER A 136 3.99 4.52 -26.43
N LYS A 137 3.26 5.57 -26.10
CA LYS A 137 3.71 6.65 -25.22
C LYS A 137 3.16 6.49 -23.78
N LEU A 138 2.29 5.51 -23.55
CA LEU A 138 1.69 5.24 -22.25
C LEU A 138 2.07 3.84 -21.78
N ALA A 139 2.30 3.72 -20.49
CA ALA A 139 2.51 2.47 -19.78
C ALA A 139 1.78 2.51 -18.43
N GLY A 140 1.52 1.37 -17.84
CA GLY A 140 0.97 1.26 -16.51
C GLY A 140 1.38 -0.04 -15.87
N THR A 141 1.47 -0.06 -14.55
CA THR A 141 1.74 -1.25 -13.76
C THR A 141 1.07 -1.15 -12.41
N THR A 142 0.85 -2.30 -11.79
CA THR A 142 0.42 -2.41 -10.39
C THR A 142 1.56 -3.01 -9.60
N GLU A 143 2.04 -2.30 -8.59
CA GLU A 143 3.01 -2.80 -7.63
C GLU A 143 2.31 -3.26 -6.36
N ARG A 144 2.86 -4.32 -5.75
CA ARG A 144 2.33 -4.88 -4.52
C ARG A 144 3.40 -4.90 -3.44
N VAL A 145 3.19 -4.09 -2.39
CA VAL A 145 4.04 -4.06 -1.21
C VAL A 145 3.41 -4.94 -0.14
N ASN A 146 4.05 -6.07 0.13
CA ASN A 146 3.60 -7.06 1.11
C ASN A 146 4.27 -6.85 2.46
N ARG A 147 3.68 -7.44 3.52
CA ARG A 147 4.26 -7.54 4.88
C ARG A 147 4.51 -6.20 5.55
N ILE A 148 3.60 -5.26 5.36
CA ILE A 148 3.61 -4.02 6.14
C ILE A 148 3.09 -4.37 7.54
N THR A 149 3.99 -4.32 8.53
CA THR A 149 3.65 -4.62 9.92
C THR A 149 3.33 -3.34 10.67
N ILE A 150 2.09 -3.21 11.15
CA ILE A 150 1.61 -2.04 11.88
C ILE A 150 1.48 -2.40 13.36
N PRO A 151 2.33 -1.84 14.25
CA PRO A 151 2.29 -2.16 15.66
C PRO A 151 1.00 -1.64 16.31
N ARG A 152 0.32 -2.49 17.07
CA ARG A 152 -0.83 -2.15 17.90
C ARG A 152 -0.45 -2.34 19.36
N ALA A 153 -0.96 -1.50 20.25
CA ALA A 153 -0.74 -1.66 21.68
C ALA A 153 -1.52 -2.87 22.23
N ASP A 154 -2.71 -3.10 21.68
CA ASP A 154 -3.62 -4.19 22.04
C ASP A 154 -4.64 -4.44 20.91
N GLU A 155 -5.52 -5.43 21.10
CA GLU A 155 -6.53 -5.83 20.13
C GLU A 155 -7.62 -4.77 19.89
N THR A 156 -7.77 -3.79 20.77
CA THR A 156 -8.79 -2.74 20.64
C THR A 156 -8.37 -1.66 19.65
N ILE A 157 -7.08 -1.58 19.30
CA ILE A 157 -6.56 -0.62 18.34
C ILE A 157 -6.85 -1.10 16.91
N ALA A 158 -7.85 -0.48 16.29
CA ALA A 158 -8.23 -0.79 14.92
C ALA A 158 -7.26 -0.17 13.89
N GLY A 159 -7.18 -0.79 12.70
CA GLY A 159 -6.39 -0.28 11.57
C GLY A 159 -6.81 1.11 11.11
N SER A 160 -8.07 1.50 11.34
CA SER A 160 -8.59 2.86 11.07
C SER A 160 -7.89 3.99 11.87
N ASN A 161 -7.07 3.65 12.87
CA ASN A 161 -6.22 4.63 13.57
C ASN A 161 -4.91 4.93 12.81
N PHE A 162 -4.67 4.22 11.72
CA PHE A 162 -3.48 4.34 10.89
C PHE A 162 -3.87 4.70 9.46
N GLU A 163 -2.91 5.23 8.74
CA GLU A 163 -3.00 5.54 7.32
C GLU A 163 -1.75 5.02 6.62
N ILE A 164 -1.91 4.56 5.39
CA ILE A 164 -0.79 4.20 4.52
C ILE A 164 -0.75 5.21 3.39
N ILE A 165 0.35 5.93 3.31
CA ILE A 165 0.52 7.01 2.37
C ILE A 165 1.63 6.63 1.39
N VAL A 166 1.37 6.84 0.10
CA VAL A 166 2.31 6.56 -0.98
C VAL A 166 2.64 7.86 -1.73
N GLY A 167 3.87 7.98 -2.18
CA GLY A 167 4.28 9.11 -2.99
C GLY A 167 5.55 8.81 -3.80
N PHE A 168 5.78 9.55 -4.89
CA PHE A 168 7.05 9.48 -5.59
C PHE A 168 8.19 10.11 -4.77
N ASP A 169 9.41 9.62 -4.99
CA ASP A 169 10.63 10.26 -4.49
C ASP A 169 10.94 11.48 -5.36
N LEU A 170 10.52 12.64 -4.88
CA LEU A 170 10.66 13.91 -5.59
C LEU A 170 11.90 14.66 -5.13
N SER A 171 12.60 15.31 -6.06
CA SER A 171 13.53 16.38 -5.71
C SER A 171 12.78 17.62 -5.20
N ASP A 172 13.49 18.54 -4.58
CA ASP A 172 12.89 19.79 -4.10
C ASP A 172 12.27 20.61 -5.24
N GLU A 173 12.91 20.60 -6.43
CA GLU A 173 12.41 21.25 -7.64
C GLU A 173 11.14 20.58 -8.17
N GLN A 174 11.09 19.24 -8.19
CA GLN A 174 9.89 18.50 -8.61
C GLN A 174 8.73 18.72 -7.64
N LEU A 175 9.01 18.77 -6.34
CA LEU A 175 8.01 19.08 -5.33
C LEU A 175 7.49 20.52 -5.48
N ALA A 176 8.37 21.49 -5.70
CA ALA A 176 7.99 22.88 -5.96
C ALA A 176 7.12 23.00 -7.23
N PHE A 177 7.52 22.32 -8.31
CA PHE A 177 6.77 22.24 -9.56
C PHE A 177 5.34 21.72 -9.36
N ASN A 178 5.19 20.63 -8.58
CA ASN A 178 3.87 20.08 -8.27
C ASN A 178 3.03 21.04 -7.42
N ARG A 179 3.63 21.74 -6.42
CA ARG A 179 2.96 22.70 -5.56
C ARG A 179 2.48 23.96 -6.28
N GLU A 180 3.18 24.36 -7.32
CA GLU A 180 2.75 25.45 -8.21
C GLU A 180 1.54 25.04 -9.08
N GLY A 181 1.07 23.80 -8.99
CA GLY A 181 -0.06 23.29 -9.76
C GLY A 181 0.25 23.05 -11.23
N LYS A 182 1.52 23.08 -11.60
CA LYS A 182 1.97 22.73 -12.94
C LYS A 182 1.73 21.25 -13.19
N ARG A 183 1.01 20.92 -14.25
CA ARG A 183 0.64 19.54 -14.56
C ARG A 183 0.73 19.28 -16.05
N PHE A 184 1.37 18.18 -16.39
CA PHE A 184 1.24 17.62 -17.72
C PHE A 184 0.30 16.41 -17.62
N ARG A 185 -0.82 16.47 -18.32
CA ARG A 185 -1.73 15.34 -18.38
C ARG A 185 -1.15 14.29 -19.33
N LEU A 186 -1.22 13.02 -18.92
CA LEU A 186 -0.71 11.90 -19.71
C LEU A 186 -1.39 11.77 -21.08
N ASP A 187 -2.64 12.25 -21.18
CA ASP A 187 -3.49 12.22 -22.36
C ASP A 187 -3.60 13.57 -23.09
N ALA A 188 -2.81 14.57 -22.69
CA ALA A 188 -2.82 15.87 -23.34
C ALA A 188 -2.27 15.76 -24.76
N GLY A 189 -3.15 15.85 -25.76
CA GLY A 189 -2.80 15.79 -27.17
C GLY A 189 -3.18 14.50 -27.90
N GLN A 190 -4.05 13.67 -27.34
CA GLN A 190 -4.77 12.59 -28.04
C GLN A 190 -6.10 13.08 -28.57
#